data_120e8144527fe7116f720e444d3b47ff
#
_entry.id   120e8144527fe7116f720e444d3b47ff
#
_cell.length_a   1.000
_cell.length_b   1.000
_cell.length_c   1.000
_cell.angle_alpha   90.00
_cell.angle_beta   90.00
_cell.angle_gamma   90.00
#
_symmetry.space_group_name_H-M   'P 1'
#
loop_
_entity.id
_entity.type
_entity.pdbx_description
1 polymer ?
#
loop_
_entity_poly.entity_id
_entity_poly.type
_entity_poly.pdbx_seq_one_letter_code
_entity_poly.pdbx_strand_id
1 'polypeptide(L)'
;MRIKRHRTAVAATALIFALTAAGCSKSGTGSTASTSSSAPAVTLQGSVTFNNANLTALDTKIAAALKGHSLSGVNIAMVVNVAADYWNAGKTGFQAGCAALGISSSNCTFFAPPDGTLVEQNSELESLRGKGVTGYSISAIDPASAKSAIATDVSKGIFVLAIDSPLPGTQAQGLYLGTPNEEAGYQAGEAMKQELGGKGNVAVLVGSLTAANATERIAGFKQALAGTSIQVTVTENDNLSASTAQSDAETILANHPDIKGLYGVYSYDGPALAKAVTTAGKTGSVAIVCDDTDPATLTNVQSGTIAATVSQMPYYQGYTGAYILAAEKVLGASATAALVKPYLESDGTTLSSGVGVITKSDYSQYVALQKQLGIG
;
A
#
# COMPACT_ATOMS: atom_id res chain seq x y z
N MET A 1 17.06 62.64 12.05
CA MET A 1 18.00 62.80 10.95
C MET A 1 17.35 62.29 9.66
N ARG A 2 17.07 63.22 8.75
CA ARG A 2 16.41 63.02 7.45
C ARG A 2 17.33 62.31 6.48
N ILE A 3 16.69 61.64 5.45
CA ILE A 3 17.15 61.60 4.02
C ILE A 3 16.91 60.16 3.50
N LYS A 4 16.42 59.85 2.35
CA LYS A 4 15.65 60.39 1.22
C LYS A 4 15.15 59.21 0.38
N ARG A 5 14.00 59.37 -0.16
CA ARG A 5 13.41 58.47 -1.20
C ARG A 5 14.15 58.66 -2.53
N HIS A 6 14.35 57.58 -3.28
CA HIS A 6 14.36 57.66 -4.75
C HIS A 6 13.48 56.53 -5.34
N ARG A 7 12.44 56.99 -6.02
CA ARG A 7 11.66 56.22 -7.00
C ARG A 7 12.36 56.35 -8.36
N THR A 8 12.43 55.24 -9.11
CA THR A 8 12.54 55.33 -10.57
C THR A 8 11.66 54.23 -11.17
N ALA A 9 10.72 54.67 -11.97
CA ALA A 9 9.87 53.91 -12.86
C ALA A 9 10.38 54.03 -14.28
N VAL A 10 10.41 52.98 -15.08
CA VAL A 10 10.41 52.97 -16.55
C VAL A 10 9.87 51.63 -16.98
N ALA A 11 8.66 51.57 -17.47
CA ALA A 11 8.16 51.60 -18.83
C ALA A 11 8.19 50.25 -19.57
N ALA A 12 6.99 49.86 -19.94
CA ALA A 12 6.61 48.70 -20.74
C ALA A 12 7.13 48.81 -22.20
N THR A 13 7.42 47.68 -22.80
CA THR A 13 7.32 47.54 -24.26
C THR A 13 6.81 46.14 -24.60
N ALA A 14 5.61 46.13 -25.16
CA ALA A 14 4.99 44.95 -25.78
C ALA A 14 5.55 44.83 -27.20
N LEU A 15 5.90 43.62 -27.59
CA LEU A 15 6.07 43.27 -29.01
C LEU A 15 5.27 41.98 -29.27
N ILE A 16 4.22 42.17 -30.07
CA ILE A 16 3.43 41.15 -30.75
C ILE A 16 4.18 40.78 -32.02
N PHE A 17 4.41 39.50 -32.27
CA PHE A 17 4.58 38.98 -33.63
C PHE A 17 3.76 37.67 -33.80
N ALA A 18 2.95 37.74 -34.84
CA ALA A 18 2.05 36.70 -35.27
C ALA A 18 2.66 35.88 -36.43
N LEU A 19 2.20 34.62 -36.50
CA LEU A 19 2.08 33.71 -37.63
C LEU A 19 3.25 33.48 -38.59
N THR A 20 3.58 32.20 -38.81
CA THR A 20 3.12 31.46 -40.01
C THR A 20 3.39 29.94 -39.83
N ALA A 21 2.42 29.15 -40.28
CA ALA A 21 2.50 27.71 -40.42
C ALA A 21 3.19 27.35 -41.74
N ALA A 22 3.98 26.30 -41.76
CA ALA A 22 4.13 25.38 -42.90
C ALA A 22 4.98 24.15 -42.50
N GLY A 23 4.50 23.02 -42.87
CA GLY A 23 4.84 21.67 -42.52
C GLY A 23 6.04 21.04 -43.23
N CYS A 24 6.10 19.74 -43.00
CA CYS A 24 6.81 18.64 -43.66
C CYS A 24 7.92 17.97 -42.88
N SER A 25 7.54 16.81 -42.40
CA SER A 25 8.28 15.54 -42.22
C SER A 25 9.78 15.49 -42.50
N LYS A 26 10.55 14.96 -41.57
CA LYS A 26 11.45 13.82 -41.79
C LYS A 26 11.89 13.15 -40.49
N SER A 27 11.87 11.84 -40.53
CA SER A 27 12.38 10.86 -39.58
C SER A 27 13.80 11.14 -39.10
N GLY A 28 14.03 10.99 -37.78
CA GLY A 28 15.33 10.96 -37.16
C GLY A 28 15.22 10.35 -35.77
N THR A 29 15.68 9.10 -35.66
CA THR A 29 15.88 8.30 -34.45
C THR A 29 16.65 9.03 -33.35
N GLY A 30 16.16 8.95 -32.12
CA GLY A 30 16.91 9.35 -30.95
C GLY A 30 16.01 9.87 -29.83
N SER A 31 15.09 9.05 -29.34
CA SER A 31 14.29 9.41 -28.15
C SER A 31 14.85 8.69 -26.95
N THR A 32 15.68 9.34 -26.16
CA THR A 32 15.88 8.99 -24.76
C THR A 32 14.63 9.44 -24.03
N ALA A 33 13.67 8.56 -23.95
CA ALA A 33 12.51 8.73 -23.07
C ALA A 33 13.01 8.56 -21.62
N SER A 34 13.23 9.66 -20.94
CA SER A 34 13.19 9.69 -19.48
C SER A 34 11.74 9.42 -19.09
N THR A 35 11.40 8.17 -18.88
CA THR A 35 10.14 7.78 -18.24
C THR A 35 10.27 8.11 -16.75
N SER A 36 9.90 9.32 -16.36
CA SER A 36 9.42 9.55 -15.00
C SER A 36 8.12 8.76 -14.89
N SER A 37 8.19 7.56 -14.30
CA SER A 37 6.99 6.81 -13.97
C SER A 37 6.35 7.46 -12.73
N SER A 38 5.58 8.51 -12.95
CA SER A 38 4.56 8.87 -11.98
C SER A 38 3.51 7.75 -12.03
N ALA A 39 3.23 7.12 -10.88
CA ALA A 39 2.07 6.24 -10.77
C ALA A 39 0.85 6.98 -11.35
N PRO A 40 0.03 6.32 -12.18
CA PRO A 40 -1.14 6.97 -12.73
C PRO A 40 -2.04 7.44 -11.59
N ALA A 41 -2.43 8.72 -11.62
CA ALA A 41 -3.33 9.29 -10.63
C ALA A 41 -4.64 8.51 -10.65
N VAL A 42 -5.01 7.94 -9.52
CA VAL A 42 -6.30 7.27 -9.35
C VAL A 42 -7.35 8.35 -9.15
N THR A 43 -8.36 8.36 -10.00
CA THR A 43 -9.48 9.28 -9.87
C THR A 43 -10.65 8.61 -9.17
N LEU A 44 -11.34 9.32 -8.27
CA LEU A 44 -12.52 8.86 -7.54
C LEU A 44 -13.74 8.56 -8.46
N GLN A 45 -13.61 8.73 -9.76
CA GLN A 45 -14.70 8.53 -10.74
C GLN A 45 -14.56 7.24 -11.53
N GLY A 46 -14.21 6.15 -10.89
CA GLY A 46 -14.35 4.87 -11.53
C GLY A 46 -13.22 4.47 -12.48
N SER A 47 -11.98 4.54 -12.03
CA SER A 47 -10.92 3.78 -12.66
C SER A 47 -10.02 3.12 -11.63
N VAL A 48 -9.98 1.80 -11.65
CA VAL A 48 -9.01 1.03 -10.88
C VAL A 48 -7.74 0.92 -11.69
N THR A 49 -6.70 1.63 -11.28
CA THR A 49 -5.41 1.64 -11.97
C THR A 49 -4.32 1.27 -10.99
N PHE A 50 -3.61 0.18 -11.28
CA PHE A 50 -2.47 -0.28 -10.49
C PHE A 50 -1.19 -0.22 -11.31
N ASN A 51 -0.04 -0.01 -10.65
CA ASN A 51 1.26 0.08 -11.31
C ASN A 51 1.88 -1.30 -11.58
N ASN A 52 1.08 -2.26 -12.01
CA ASN A 52 1.51 -3.65 -12.24
C ASN A 52 2.55 -3.79 -13.36
N ALA A 53 2.55 -2.88 -14.33
CA ALA A 53 3.47 -2.92 -15.47
C ALA A 53 4.93 -2.80 -15.01
N ASN A 54 5.22 -1.94 -14.04
CA ASN A 54 6.58 -1.77 -13.50
C ASN A 54 7.04 -3.03 -12.77
N LEU A 55 6.20 -3.61 -11.92
CA LEU A 55 6.55 -4.84 -11.21
C LEU A 55 6.75 -6.02 -12.17
N THR A 56 5.87 -6.18 -13.16
CA THR A 56 6.02 -7.21 -14.19
C THR A 56 7.31 -7.04 -15.00
N ALA A 57 7.70 -5.80 -15.32
CA ALA A 57 8.96 -5.51 -16.00
C ALA A 57 10.17 -5.83 -15.12
N LEU A 58 10.11 -5.53 -13.81
CA LEU A 58 11.13 -5.89 -12.84
C LEU A 58 11.26 -7.42 -12.72
N ASP A 59 10.15 -8.13 -12.54
CA ASP A 59 10.13 -9.60 -12.43
C ASP A 59 10.76 -10.26 -13.66
N THR A 60 10.43 -9.74 -14.86
CA THR A 60 11.03 -10.19 -16.12
C THR A 60 12.56 -10.00 -16.14
N LYS A 61 13.04 -8.84 -15.67
CA LYS A 61 14.49 -8.56 -15.59
C LYS A 61 15.20 -9.44 -14.57
N ILE A 62 14.58 -9.65 -13.41
CA ILE A 62 15.11 -10.55 -12.38
C ILE A 62 15.18 -11.99 -12.93
N ALA A 63 14.10 -12.48 -13.55
CA ALA A 63 14.08 -13.79 -14.16
C ALA A 63 15.19 -13.97 -15.21
N ALA A 64 15.41 -12.96 -16.05
CA ALA A 64 16.48 -12.96 -17.02
C ALA A 64 17.87 -13.00 -16.38
N ALA A 65 18.07 -12.24 -15.30
CA ALA A 65 19.32 -12.22 -14.55
C ALA A 65 19.60 -13.55 -13.81
N LEU A 66 18.55 -14.23 -13.35
CA LEU A 66 18.64 -15.53 -12.68
C LEU A 66 18.85 -16.68 -13.67
N LYS A 67 18.65 -16.45 -14.98
CA LYS A 67 18.77 -17.51 -15.99
C LYS A 67 20.18 -18.13 -15.99
N GLY A 68 20.22 -19.44 -15.86
CA GLY A 68 21.48 -20.21 -15.81
C GLY A 68 22.09 -20.34 -14.41
N HIS A 69 21.52 -19.70 -13.41
CA HIS A 69 21.91 -19.89 -12.01
C HIS A 69 21.10 -21.01 -11.34
N SER A 70 21.72 -21.70 -10.38
CA SER A 70 21.02 -22.69 -9.56
C SER A 70 20.23 -22.00 -8.45
N LEU A 71 18.96 -22.35 -8.32
CA LEU A 71 18.08 -21.90 -7.25
C LEU A 71 17.97 -22.91 -6.10
N SER A 72 18.73 -24.01 -6.12
CA SER A 72 18.62 -25.09 -5.12
C SER A 72 18.93 -24.64 -3.69
N GLY A 73 19.67 -23.55 -3.53
CA GLY A 73 19.98 -22.96 -2.21
C GLY A 73 19.05 -21.85 -1.77
N VAL A 74 17.99 -21.56 -2.54
CA VAL A 74 16.98 -20.55 -2.18
C VAL A 74 15.97 -21.19 -1.23
N ASN A 75 15.84 -20.61 -0.03
CA ASN A 75 14.84 -20.96 0.97
C ASN A 75 14.29 -19.65 1.51
N ILE A 76 13.07 -19.30 1.13
CA ILE A 76 12.50 -17.98 1.36
C ILE A 76 11.16 -18.06 2.07
N ALA A 77 10.81 -16.98 2.78
CA ALA A 77 9.55 -16.91 3.49
C ALA A 77 8.82 -15.57 3.27
N MET A 78 7.52 -15.58 3.47
CA MET A 78 6.68 -14.40 3.62
C MET A 78 6.00 -14.48 4.99
N VAL A 79 6.29 -13.54 5.87
CA VAL A 79 5.77 -13.43 7.24
C VAL A 79 4.90 -12.20 7.32
N VAL A 80 3.65 -12.35 7.70
CA VAL A 80 2.70 -11.24 7.76
C VAL A 80 2.27 -10.91 9.18
N ASN A 81 1.49 -9.86 9.37
CA ASN A 81 1.14 -9.34 10.69
C ASN A 81 -0.02 -10.09 11.37
N VAL A 82 -0.98 -10.60 10.61
CA VAL A 82 -2.16 -11.30 11.14
C VAL A 82 -2.77 -12.21 10.07
N ALA A 83 -3.51 -13.22 10.50
CA ALA A 83 -4.33 -14.03 9.59
C ALA A 83 -5.59 -13.25 9.19
N ALA A 84 -5.56 -12.64 8.00
CA ALA A 84 -6.67 -11.88 7.42
C ALA A 84 -6.86 -12.24 5.95
N ASP A 85 -8.06 -12.03 5.42
CA ASP A 85 -8.38 -12.31 4.01
C ASP A 85 -7.49 -11.52 3.03
N TYR A 86 -7.10 -10.31 3.39
CA TYR A 86 -6.09 -9.52 2.68
C TYR A 86 -4.85 -10.34 2.29
N TRP A 87 -4.35 -11.16 3.21
CA TRP A 87 -3.15 -11.94 3.00
C TRP A 87 -3.34 -13.21 2.17
N ASN A 88 -4.58 -13.61 1.87
CA ASN A 88 -4.85 -14.70 0.93
C ASN A 88 -4.32 -14.36 -0.47
N ALA A 89 -4.48 -13.11 -0.91
CA ALA A 89 -3.91 -12.64 -2.16
C ALA A 89 -2.37 -12.60 -2.12
N GLY A 90 -1.78 -12.11 -1.03
CA GLY A 90 -0.33 -12.10 -0.82
C GLY A 90 0.28 -13.49 -0.85
N LYS A 91 -0.34 -14.44 -0.15
CA LYS A 91 0.04 -15.86 -0.15
C LYS A 91 -0.02 -16.46 -1.56
N THR A 92 -1.12 -16.23 -2.29
CA THR A 92 -1.30 -16.70 -3.67
C THR A 92 -0.20 -16.15 -4.57
N GLY A 93 0.10 -14.84 -4.48
CA GLY A 93 1.17 -14.20 -5.23
C GLY A 93 2.55 -14.79 -4.89
N PHE A 94 2.86 -14.95 -3.61
CA PHE A 94 4.13 -15.51 -3.15
C PHE A 94 4.35 -16.93 -3.66
N GLN A 95 3.34 -17.79 -3.54
CA GLN A 95 3.40 -19.16 -4.05
C GLN A 95 3.52 -19.21 -5.58
N ALA A 96 2.80 -18.33 -6.29
CA ALA A 96 2.89 -18.22 -7.74
C ALA A 96 4.30 -17.74 -8.19
N GLY A 97 4.89 -16.76 -7.50
CA GLY A 97 6.26 -16.30 -7.75
C GLY A 97 7.30 -17.40 -7.54
N CYS A 98 7.18 -18.15 -6.43
CA CYS A 98 8.03 -19.31 -6.18
C CYS A 98 7.91 -20.37 -7.30
N ALA A 99 6.68 -20.69 -7.69
CA ALA A 99 6.42 -21.67 -8.75
C ALA A 99 6.98 -21.21 -10.10
N ALA A 100 6.81 -19.93 -10.45
CA ALA A 100 7.34 -19.35 -11.69
C ALA A 100 8.88 -19.38 -11.75
N LEU A 101 9.55 -19.26 -10.60
CA LEU A 101 10.99 -19.40 -10.46
C LEU A 101 11.46 -20.87 -10.38
N GLY A 102 10.54 -21.85 -10.26
CA GLY A 102 10.89 -23.25 -10.06
C GLY A 102 11.44 -23.57 -8.66
N ILE A 103 11.17 -22.72 -7.67
CA ILE A 103 11.54 -22.97 -6.27
C ILE A 103 10.52 -23.95 -5.68
N SER A 104 11.03 -25.00 -5.01
CA SER A 104 10.17 -26.00 -4.35
C SER A 104 9.25 -25.34 -3.31
N SER A 105 8.02 -25.78 -3.24
CA SER A 105 7.07 -25.31 -2.22
C SER A 105 7.54 -25.55 -0.78
N SER A 106 8.40 -26.54 -0.54
CA SER A 106 9.06 -26.77 0.76
C SER A 106 10.04 -25.66 1.15
N ASN A 107 10.51 -24.87 0.18
CA ASN A 107 11.46 -23.77 0.36
C ASN A 107 10.77 -22.40 0.21
N CYS A 108 9.44 -22.37 0.20
CA CYS A 108 8.60 -21.18 0.12
C CYS A 108 7.58 -21.17 1.27
N THR A 109 7.98 -20.69 2.44
CA THR A 109 7.15 -20.68 3.63
C THR A 109 6.29 -19.42 3.69
N PHE A 110 4.98 -19.58 3.87
CA PHE A 110 4.08 -18.48 4.23
C PHE A 110 3.63 -18.66 5.68
N PHE A 111 3.67 -17.58 6.46
CA PHE A 111 3.20 -17.57 7.84
C PHE A 111 2.38 -16.31 8.13
N ALA A 112 1.21 -16.51 8.72
CA ALA A 112 0.34 -15.47 9.25
C ALA A 112 0.01 -15.81 10.71
N PRO A 113 0.36 -14.93 11.67
CA PRO A 113 0.02 -15.12 13.07
C PRO A 113 -1.49 -15.24 13.25
N PRO A 114 -2.02 -16.32 13.86
CA PRO A 114 -3.45 -16.50 14.04
C PRO A 114 -4.13 -15.37 14.82
N ASP A 115 -3.47 -14.90 15.87
CA ASP A 115 -3.98 -13.89 16.79
C ASP A 115 -3.31 -12.52 16.61
N GLY A 116 -2.46 -12.37 15.58
CA GLY A 116 -1.76 -11.10 15.29
C GLY A 116 -0.84 -10.64 16.41
N THR A 117 -0.21 -11.56 17.15
CA THR A 117 0.64 -11.23 18.29
C THR A 117 2.13 -11.16 17.93
N LEU A 118 2.86 -10.26 18.58
CA LEU A 118 4.32 -10.16 18.46
C LEU A 118 5.03 -11.45 18.86
N VAL A 119 4.47 -12.19 19.83
CA VAL A 119 5.04 -13.46 20.29
C VAL A 119 5.01 -14.49 19.17
N GLU A 120 3.89 -14.63 18.48
CA GLU A 120 3.75 -15.55 17.34
C GLU A 120 4.67 -15.18 16.20
N GLN A 121 4.71 -13.89 15.82
CA GLN A 121 5.55 -13.42 14.73
C GLN A 121 7.04 -13.63 15.05
N ASN A 122 7.51 -13.28 16.24
CA ASN A 122 8.90 -13.47 16.66
C ASN A 122 9.28 -14.96 16.75
N SER A 123 8.38 -15.81 17.23
CA SER A 123 8.59 -17.26 17.31
C SER A 123 8.77 -17.87 15.92
N GLU A 124 8.00 -17.40 14.91
CA GLU A 124 8.19 -17.87 13.54
C GLU A 124 9.52 -17.40 12.95
N LEU A 125 9.97 -16.15 13.20
CA LEU A 125 11.29 -15.70 12.76
C LEU A 125 12.40 -16.58 13.34
N GLU A 126 12.28 -17.02 14.57
CA GLU A 126 13.22 -17.98 15.19
C GLU A 126 13.15 -19.36 14.50
N SER A 127 11.96 -19.86 14.23
CA SER A 127 11.73 -21.11 13.49
C SER A 127 12.37 -21.06 12.09
N LEU A 128 12.16 -19.98 11.35
CA LEU A 128 12.72 -19.78 10.01
C LEU A 128 14.25 -19.77 10.03
N ARG A 129 14.87 -19.13 11.03
CA ARG A 129 16.34 -19.21 11.21
C ARG A 129 16.80 -20.64 11.42
N GLY A 130 16.09 -21.40 12.24
CA GLY A 130 16.38 -22.83 12.47
C GLY A 130 16.23 -23.69 11.22
N LYS A 131 15.31 -23.33 10.31
CA LYS A 131 15.09 -23.98 9.01
C LYS A 131 16.06 -23.53 7.91
N GLY A 132 17.00 -22.62 8.21
CA GLY A 132 18.00 -22.13 7.27
C GLY A 132 17.41 -21.25 6.17
N VAL A 133 16.43 -20.37 6.51
CA VAL A 133 15.90 -19.40 5.57
C VAL A 133 17.02 -18.48 5.07
N THR A 134 17.00 -18.16 3.78
CA THR A 134 18.02 -17.30 3.15
C THR A 134 17.56 -15.84 3.03
N GLY A 135 16.24 -15.61 3.08
CA GLY A 135 15.63 -14.32 3.12
C GLY A 135 14.13 -14.43 3.38
N TYR A 136 13.55 -13.38 3.90
CA TYR A 136 12.09 -13.30 4.07
C TYR A 136 11.56 -11.89 3.84
N SER A 137 10.32 -11.81 3.36
CA SER A 137 9.55 -10.58 3.39
C SER A 137 8.70 -10.53 4.66
N ILE A 138 8.53 -9.33 5.23
CA ILE A 138 7.79 -9.15 6.48
C ILE A 138 6.92 -7.90 6.47
N SER A 139 5.65 -8.07 6.85
CA SER A 139 4.81 -7.01 7.40
C SER A 139 4.89 -7.09 8.92
N ALA A 140 5.69 -6.22 9.55
CA ALA A 140 5.89 -6.28 10.99
C ALA A 140 4.70 -5.67 11.74
N ILE A 141 4.24 -6.36 12.79
CA ILE A 141 3.19 -5.87 13.69
C ILE A 141 3.63 -4.56 14.35
N ASP A 142 4.89 -4.48 14.77
CA ASP A 142 5.51 -3.27 15.31
C ASP A 142 6.98 -3.20 14.87
N PRO A 143 7.37 -2.21 14.05
CA PRO A 143 8.74 -2.05 13.59
C PRO A 143 9.77 -1.91 14.69
N ALA A 144 9.44 -1.23 15.81
CA ALA A 144 10.35 -1.03 16.93
C ALA A 144 10.68 -2.35 17.63
N SER A 145 9.67 -3.19 17.83
CA SER A 145 9.83 -4.53 18.42
C SER A 145 10.57 -5.50 17.49
N ALA A 146 10.36 -5.39 16.17
CA ALA A 146 11.02 -6.23 15.17
C ALA A 146 12.51 -5.89 14.98
N LYS A 147 12.96 -4.70 15.38
CA LYS A 147 14.30 -4.16 15.11
C LYS A 147 15.43 -5.11 15.51
N SER A 148 15.36 -5.69 16.71
CA SER A 148 16.41 -6.58 17.24
C SER A 148 16.47 -7.91 16.50
N ALA A 149 15.31 -8.48 16.15
CA ALA A 149 15.22 -9.72 15.37
C ALA A 149 15.77 -9.51 13.96
N ILE A 150 15.37 -8.43 13.29
CA ILE A 150 15.87 -8.06 11.96
C ILE A 150 17.37 -7.84 11.96
N ALA A 151 17.92 -7.11 12.94
CA ALA A 151 19.35 -6.90 13.06
C ALA A 151 20.12 -8.23 13.23
N THR A 152 19.58 -9.14 14.01
CA THR A 152 20.13 -10.49 14.20
C THR A 152 20.14 -11.26 12.87
N ASP A 153 19.05 -11.20 12.12
CA ASP A 153 18.92 -11.92 10.86
C ASP A 153 19.85 -11.37 9.78
N VAL A 154 19.88 -10.05 9.62
CA VAL A 154 20.80 -9.38 8.68
C VAL A 154 22.26 -9.69 9.02
N SER A 155 22.64 -9.72 10.31
CA SER A 155 23.99 -10.08 10.74
C SER A 155 24.39 -11.52 10.38
N LYS A 156 23.40 -12.41 10.21
CA LYS A 156 23.59 -13.80 9.76
C LYS A 156 23.53 -13.96 8.25
N GLY A 157 23.41 -12.86 7.50
CA GLY A 157 23.29 -12.86 6.05
C GLY A 157 21.91 -13.26 5.52
N ILE A 158 20.88 -13.19 6.37
CA ILE A 158 19.48 -13.39 5.96
C ILE A 158 18.96 -12.04 5.45
N PHE A 159 18.50 -12.00 4.21
CA PHE A 159 17.91 -10.78 3.64
C PHE A 159 16.49 -10.57 4.15
N VAL A 160 16.17 -9.32 4.53
CA VAL A 160 14.84 -8.93 5.01
C VAL A 160 14.27 -7.86 4.11
N LEU A 161 13.11 -8.15 3.53
CA LEU A 161 12.35 -7.24 2.67
C LEU A 161 11.12 -6.73 3.43
N ALA A 162 10.99 -5.42 3.57
CA ALA A 162 9.77 -4.82 4.09
C ALA A 162 8.64 -4.92 3.06
N ILE A 163 7.47 -5.44 3.47
CA ILE A 163 6.25 -5.46 2.66
C ILE A 163 5.10 -4.87 3.46
N ASP A 164 4.10 -4.30 2.78
CA ASP A 164 2.85 -3.74 3.36
C ASP A 164 3.07 -2.57 4.34
N SER A 165 3.98 -2.73 5.28
CA SER A 165 4.39 -1.70 6.24
C SER A 165 5.89 -1.43 6.14
N PRO A 166 6.34 -0.18 5.93
CA PRO A 166 7.75 0.17 6.00
C PRO A 166 8.36 -0.16 7.37
N LEU A 167 9.67 -0.37 7.41
CA LEU A 167 10.42 -0.73 8.62
C LEU A 167 11.41 0.37 9.02
N PRO A 168 10.95 1.58 9.38
CA PRO A 168 11.83 2.70 9.70
C PRO A 168 12.69 2.38 10.93
N GLY A 169 13.95 2.82 10.88
CA GLY A 169 14.92 2.60 11.97
C GLY A 169 15.42 1.17 12.13
N THR A 170 15.06 0.26 11.23
CA THR A 170 15.62 -1.11 11.17
C THR A 170 16.68 -1.22 10.07
N GLN A 171 17.40 -2.34 10.01
CA GLN A 171 18.36 -2.63 8.94
C GLN A 171 17.68 -2.99 7.60
N ALA A 172 16.37 -3.21 7.60
CA ALA A 172 15.57 -3.49 6.40
C ALA A 172 14.87 -2.25 5.82
N GLN A 173 15.12 -1.04 6.35
CA GLN A 173 14.48 0.20 5.91
C GLN A 173 14.85 0.65 4.49
N GLY A 174 15.88 0.04 3.86
CA GLY A 174 16.41 0.47 2.56
C GLY A 174 15.58 0.02 1.36
N LEU A 175 14.64 -0.92 1.53
CA LEU A 175 13.73 -1.37 0.48
C LEU A 175 12.38 -1.78 1.07
N TYR A 176 11.35 -1.12 0.58
CA TYR A 176 9.97 -1.39 0.90
C TYR A 176 9.20 -1.74 -0.38
N LEU A 177 8.57 -2.90 -0.43
CA LEU A 177 7.67 -3.31 -1.52
C LEU A 177 6.23 -3.28 -1.01
N GLY A 178 5.47 -2.30 -1.44
CA GLY A 178 4.10 -2.16 -0.96
C GLY A 178 3.35 -0.98 -1.52
N THR A 179 2.27 -0.63 -0.84
CA THR A 179 1.43 0.51 -1.18
C THR A 179 2.10 1.81 -0.73
N PRO A 180 2.08 2.89 -1.51
CA PRO A 180 2.44 4.22 -1.03
C PRO A 180 1.37 4.68 -0.02
N ASN A 181 1.63 4.43 1.27
CA ASN A 181 0.59 4.49 2.30
C ASN A 181 0.02 5.90 2.52
N GLU A 182 0.86 6.95 2.45
CA GLU A 182 0.37 8.33 2.57
C GLU A 182 -0.59 8.67 1.42
N GLU A 183 -0.28 8.23 0.18
CA GLU A 183 -1.17 8.37 -0.97
C GLU A 183 -2.47 7.56 -0.79
N ALA A 184 -2.40 6.33 -0.27
CA ALA A 184 -3.58 5.52 0.02
C ALA A 184 -4.52 6.24 1.00
N GLY A 185 -3.97 6.75 2.10
CA GLY A 185 -4.73 7.56 3.05
C GLY A 185 -5.29 8.84 2.44
N TYR A 186 -4.51 9.52 1.60
CA TYR A 186 -4.97 10.72 0.89
C TYR A 186 -6.17 10.40 -0.01
N GLN A 187 -6.15 9.31 -0.76
CA GLN A 187 -7.27 8.87 -1.60
C GLN A 187 -8.51 8.53 -0.76
N ALA A 188 -8.34 7.87 0.40
CA ALA A 188 -9.42 7.62 1.33
C ALA A 188 -10.04 8.94 1.84
N GLY A 189 -9.19 9.93 2.15
CA GLY A 189 -9.63 11.26 2.58
C GLY A 189 -10.38 12.03 1.49
N GLU A 190 -9.93 11.99 0.25
CA GLU A 190 -10.64 12.59 -0.89
C GLU A 190 -12.01 11.92 -1.11
N ALA A 191 -12.10 10.58 -0.98
CA ALA A 191 -13.37 9.87 -1.03
C ALA A 191 -14.31 10.32 0.10
N MET A 192 -13.83 10.41 1.33
CA MET A 192 -14.61 10.88 2.48
C MET A 192 -15.07 12.34 2.30
N LYS A 193 -14.19 13.19 1.79
CA LYS A 193 -14.50 14.60 1.50
C LYS A 193 -15.61 14.74 0.47
N GLN A 194 -15.59 13.90 -0.57
CA GLN A 194 -16.64 13.87 -1.59
C GLN A 194 -17.98 13.43 -0.99
N GLU A 195 -17.99 12.35 -0.20
CA GLU A 195 -19.21 11.81 0.42
C GLU A 195 -19.84 12.79 1.42
N LEU A 196 -19.03 13.52 2.17
CA LEU A 196 -19.50 14.45 3.18
C LEU A 196 -19.75 15.87 2.67
N GLY A 197 -19.42 16.16 1.41
CA GLY A 197 -19.54 17.52 0.87
C GLY A 197 -18.69 18.54 1.62
N GLY A 198 -17.54 18.13 2.15
CA GLY A 198 -16.54 18.98 2.79
C GLY A 198 -16.81 19.37 4.23
N LYS A 199 -17.77 18.76 4.94
CA LYS A 199 -18.10 19.10 6.34
C LYS A 199 -18.58 17.89 7.15
N GLY A 200 -18.27 17.87 8.45
CA GLY A 200 -18.75 16.84 9.39
C GLY A 200 -17.62 16.26 10.24
N ASN A 201 -17.99 15.47 11.24
CA ASN A 201 -17.04 14.78 12.10
C ASN A 201 -16.84 13.34 11.62
N VAL A 202 -15.60 12.87 11.68
CA VAL A 202 -15.19 11.54 11.24
C VAL A 202 -14.46 10.83 12.38
N ALA A 203 -14.71 9.52 12.51
CA ALA A 203 -13.92 8.64 13.35
C ALA A 203 -13.06 7.72 12.47
N VAL A 204 -11.88 7.37 12.98
CA VAL A 204 -10.93 6.45 12.37
C VAL A 204 -10.76 5.24 13.25
N LEU A 205 -10.85 4.03 12.67
CA LEU A 205 -10.54 2.76 13.32
C LEU A 205 -9.32 2.13 12.64
N VAL A 206 -8.42 1.58 13.45
CA VAL A 206 -7.13 1.09 12.96
C VAL A 206 -6.57 -0.01 13.86
N GLY A 207 -5.99 -1.04 13.27
CA GLY A 207 -5.44 -2.18 14.02
C GLY A 207 -4.17 -1.90 14.81
N SER A 208 -3.42 -0.86 14.47
CA SER A 208 -2.20 -0.48 15.15
C SER A 208 -1.92 1.01 14.97
N LEU A 209 -1.60 1.69 16.05
CA LEU A 209 -1.17 3.11 16.02
C LEU A 209 0.37 3.25 15.93
N THR A 210 1.11 2.15 15.88
CA THR A 210 2.58 2.12 15.83
C THR A 210 3.12 1.59 14.51
N ALA A 211 2.33 0.84 13.74
CA ALA A 211 2.71 0.39 12.41
C ALA A 211 2.82 1.59 11.45
N ALA A 212 3.88 1.61 10.64
CA ALA A 212 4.15 2.73 9.75
C ALA A 212 3.04 2.92 8.71
N ASN A 213 2.55 1.82 8.10
CA ASN A 213 1.44 1.89 7.15
C ASN A 213 0.20 2.57 7.74
N ALA A 214 -0.16 2.26 8.98
CA ALA A 214 -1.31 2.85 9.66
C ALA A 214 -1.12 4.36 9.89
N THR A 215 0.03 4.76 10.43
CA THR A 215 0.33 6.16 10.74
C THR A 215 0.42 7.01 9.47
N GLU A 216 1.02 6.48 8.41
CA GLU A 216 1.12 7.13 7.10
C GLU A 216 -0.25 7.30 6.45
N ARG A 217 -1.11 6.26 6.45
CA ARG A 217 -2.49 6.36 5.93
C ARG A 217 -3.32 7.37 6.69
N ILE A 218 -3.27 7.38 8.02
CA ILE A 218 -3.97 8.38 8.83
C ILE A 218 -3.44 9.79 8.55
N ALA A 219 -2.14 9.97 8.31
CA ALA A 219 -1.55 11.26 7.95
C ALA A 219 -2.06 11.73 6.58
N GLY A 220 -2.03 10.88 5.56
CA GLY A 220 -2.58 11.18 4.23
C GLY A 220 -4.07 11.50 4.26
N PHE A 221 -4.85 10.73 5.02
CA PHE A 221 -6.28 10.98 5.21
C PHE A 221 -6.54 12.38 5.78
N LYS A 222 -5.82 12.75 6.84
CA LYS A 222 -5.92 14.09 7.43
C LYS A 222 -5.46 15.19 6.48
N GLN A 223 -4.45 14.92 5.67
CA GLN A 223 -3.94 15.86 4.66
C GLN A 223 -5.01 16.16 3.59
N ALA A 224 -5.73 15.16 3.09
CA ALA A 224 -6.80 15.35 2.11
C ALA A 224 -7.98 16.17 2.68
N LEU A 225 -8.23 16.06 3.97
CA LEU A 225 -9.29 16.82 4.66
C LEU A 225 -8.86 18.26 4.99
N ALA A 226 -7.59 18.60 4.86
CA ALA A 226 -7.10 19.94 5.17
C ALA A 226 -7.80 21.02 4.33
N GLY A 227 -8.15 22.14 4.98
CA GLY A 227 -8.88 23.25 4.32
C GLY A 227 -10.39 23.01 4.17
N THR A 228 -10.91 21.85 4.61
CA THR A 228 -12.35 21.57 4.70
C THR A 228 -12.89 21.84 6.11
N SER A 229 -14.20 21.65 6.30
CA SER A 229 -14.83 21.63 7.62
C SER A 229 -15.05 20.20 8.16
N ILE A 230 -14.32 19.22 7.63
CA ILE A 230 -14.31 17.86 8.15
C ILE A 230 -13.22 17.75 9.23
N GLN A 231 -13.58 17.13 10.36
CA GLN A 231 -12.65 16.93 11.47
C GLN A 231 -12.59 15.46 11.88
N VAL A 232 -11.39 14.93 12.05
CA VAL A 232 -11.18 13.63 12.69
C VAL A 232 -11.21 13.86 14.20
N THR A 233 -12.32 13.48 14.83
CA THR A 233 -12.58 13.73 16.27
C THR A 233 -12.32 12.51 17.14
N VAL A 234 -12.29 11.31 16.57
CA VAL A 234 -12.05 10.04 17.26
C VAL A 234 -11.04 9.23 16.45
N THR A 235 -10.11 8.56 17.11
CA THR A 235 -9.22 7.55 16.54
C THR A 235 -9.09 6.43 17.55
N GLU A 236 -9.54 5.22 17.19
CA GLU A 236 -9.51 4.03 18.04
C GLU A 236 -8.58 2.96 17.49
N ASN A 237 -7.91 2.25 18.40
CA ASN A 237 -7.06 1.12 18.10
C ASN A 237 -7.78 -0.18 18.45
N ASP A 238 -8.20 -0.92 17.44
CA ASP A 238 -8.92 -2.18 17.61
C ASP A 238 -8.00 -3.40 17.87
N ASN A 239 -6.68 -3.19 17.94
CA ASN A 239 -5.68 -4.21 18.26
C ASN A 239 -5.72 -5.43 17.31
N LEU A 240 -5.88 -5.19 16.02
CA LEU A 240 -5.95 -6.21 14.96
C LEU A 240 -7.15 -7.17 15.13
N SER A 241 -8.24 -6.70 15.72
CA SER A 241 -9.42 -7.51 16.04
C SER A 241 -10.70 -6.97 15.39
N ALA A 242 -11.25 -7.71 14.44
CA ALA A 242 -12.51 -7.35 13.77
C ALA A 242 -13.71 -7.22 14.75
N SER A 243 -13.73 -8.01 15.83
CA SER A 243 -14.78 -7.90 16.86
C SER A 243 -14.63 -6.64 17.70
N THR A 244 -13.39 -6.24 17.99
CA THR A 244 -13.10 -4.98 18.68
C THR A 244 -13.46 -3.80 17.78
N ALA A 245 -13.04 -3.81 16.51
CA ALA A 245 -13.41 -2.78 15.54
C ALA A 245 -14.93 -2.56 15.45
N GLN A 246 -15.72 -3.66 15.43
CA GLN A 246 -17.17 -3.56 15.43
C GLN A 246 -17.71 -2.91 16.72
N SER A 247 -17.27 -3.39 17.90
CA SER A 247 -17.76 -2.87 19.18
C SER A 247 -17.37 -1.41 19.40
N ASP A 248 -16.18 -1.01 18.96
CA ASP A 248 -15.70 0.36 19.01
C ASP A 248 -16.54 1.27 18.09
N ALA A 249 -16.82 0.82 16.87
CA ALA A 249 -17.71 1.54 15.95
C ALA A 249 -19.13 1.72 16.53
N GLU A 250 -19.70 0.67 17.12
CA GLU A 250 -21.01 0.75 17.78
C GLU A 250 -20.98 1.76 18.95
N THR A 251 -19.92 1.75 19.75
CA THR A 251 -19.69 2.67 20.87
C THR A 251 -19.54 4.12 20.38
N ILE A 252 -18.75 4.34 19.32
CA ILE A 252 -18.58 5.65 18.69
C ILE A 252 -19.92 6.19 18.20
N LEU A 253 -20.69 5.36 17.46
CA LEU A 253 -21.99 5.77 16.92
C LEU A 253 -23.04 6.08 17.99
N ALA A 254 -22.93 5.45 19.18
CA ALA A 254 -23.82 5.70 20.32
C ALA A 254 -23.43 6.99 21.06
N ASN A 255 -22.13 7.22 21.29
CA ASN A 255 -21.62 8.31 22.11
C ASN A 255 -21.38 9.62 21.34
N HIS A 256 -21.20 9.52 20.02
CA HIS A 256 -20.91 10.64 19.12
C HIS A 256 -21.96 10.74 18.00
N PRO A 257 -23.18 11.23 18.29
CA PRO A 257 -24.27 11.29 17.32
C PRO A 257 -24.00 12.28 16.16
N ASP A 258 -22.99 13.11 16.29
CA ASP A 258 -22.50 14.09 15.32
C ASP A 258 -21.51 13.49 14.29
N ILE A 259 -21.07 12.25 14.47
CA ILE A 259 -20.24 11.53 13.49
C ILE A 259 -21.04 11.36 12.19
N LYS A 260 -20.40 11.76 11.09
CA LYS A 260 -20.94 11.68 9.72
C LYS A 260 -20.14 10.72 8.82
N GLY A 261 -18.92 10.36 9.22
CA GLY A 261 -18.08 9.43 8.48
C GLY A 261 -17.28 8.51 9.39
N LEU A 262 -17.00 7.31 8.91
CA LEU A 262 -16.12 6.34 9.51
C LEU A 262 -15.06 5.94 8.50
N TYR A 263 -13.79 5.95 8.90
CA TYR A 263 -12.67 5.45 8.11
C TYR A 263 -12.05 4.23 8.79
N GLY A 264 -12.07 3.10 8.11
CA GLY A 264 -11.44 1.85 8.54
C GLY A 264 -10.14 1.60 7.78
N VAL A 265 -9.02 1.53 8.51
CA VAL A 265 -7.67 1.54 7.91
C VAL A 265 -7.18 0.14 7.54
N TYR A 266 -7.73 -0.90 8.13
CA TYR A 266 -7.37 -2.29 7.85
C TYR A 266 -8.53 -3.08 7.24
N SER A 267 -8.21 -4.19 6.60
CA SER A 267 -9.15 -4.94 5.76
C SER A 267 -10.45 -5.37 6.45
N TYR A 268 -10.37 -5.78 7.72
CA TYR A 268 -11.52 -6.22 8.51
C TYR A 268 -12.35 -5.05 9.06
N ASP A 269 -11.83 -3.83 9.06
CA ASP A 269 -12.56 -2.64 9.53
C ASP A 269 -13.78 -2.35 8.66
N GLY A 270 -13.63 -2.42 7.33
CA GLY A 270 -14.73 -2.14 6.41
C GLY A 270 -16.00 -2.93 6.74
N PRO A 271 -15.97 -4.26 6.81
CA PRO A 271 -17.11 -5.08 7.20
C PRO A 271 -17.61 -4.80 8.62
N ALA A 272 -16.72 -4.54 9.58
CA ALA A 272 -17.05 -4.21 10.96
C ALA A 272 -17.84 -2.90 11.04
N LEU A 273 -17.37 -1.85 10.37
CA LEU A 273 -18.02 -0.56 10.25
C LEU A 273 -19.39 -0.66 9.56
N ALA A 274 -19.47 -1.40 8.47
CA ALA A 274 -20.73 -1.62 7.74
C ALA A 274 -21.79 -2.27 8.64
N LYS A 275 -21.38 -3.28 9.44
CA LYS A 275 -22.26 -3.96 10.38
C LYS A 275 -22.72 -3.01 11.50
N ALA A 276 -21.79 -2.25 12.11
CA ALA A 276 -22.11 -1.30 13.17
C ALA A 276 -23.09 -0.21 12.68
N VAL A 277 -22.84 0.38 11.51
CA VAL A 277 -23.72 1.40 10.91
C VAL A 277 -25.10 0.85 10.60
N THR A 278 -25.17 -0.39 10.09
CA THR A 278 -26.45 -1.06 9.78
C THR A 278 -27.22 -1.36 11.07
N THR A 279 -26.57 -1.91 12.09
CA THR A 279 -27.16 -2.20 13.39
C THR A 279 -27.70 -0.93 14.08
N ALA A 280 -26.96 0.16 13.97
CA ALA A 280 -27.38 1.47 14.50
C ALA A 280 -28.48 2.17 13.67
N GLY A 281 -28.93 1.59 12.55
CA GLY A 281 -29.92 2.20 11.66
C GLY A 281 -29.44 3.47 10.98
N LYS A 282 -28.13 3.64 10.81
CA LYS A 282 -27.51 4.86 10.28
C LYS A 282 -27.03 4.71 8.82
N THR A 283 -27.39 3.64 8.14
CA THR A 283 -27.09 3.45 6.71
C THR A 283 -27.61 4.63 5.89
N GLY A 284 -26.76 5.20 5.05
CA GLY A 284 -27.06 6.40 4.26
C GLY A 284 -26.99 7.73 5.01
N SER A 285 -26.78 7.72 6.35
CA SER A 285 -26.58 8.92 7.15
C SER A 285 -25.17 9.06 7.74
N VAL A 286 -24.43 7.96 7.77
CA VAL A 286 -23.01 7.91 8.10
C VAL A 286 -22.28 7.24 6.92
N ALA A 287 -21.36 7.97 6.30
CA ALA A 287 -20.54 7.47 5.21
C ALA A 287 -19.46 6.53 5.74
N ILE A 288 -19.14 5.48 5.00
CA ILE A 288 -18.03 4.59 5.30
C ILE A 288 -17.05 4.63 4.14
N VAL A 289 -15.80 4.93 4.44
CA VAL A 289 -14.65 4.71 3.57
C VAL A 289 -13.72 3.76 4.31
N CYS A 290 -13.13 2.81 3.62
CA CYS A 290 -12.20 1.85 4.23
C CYS A 290 -11.07 1.49 3.27
N ASP A 291 -10.13 0.72 3.77
CA ASP A 291 -9.10 0.11 2.95
C ASP A 291 -9.42 -1.36 2.71
N ASP A 292 -8.80 -1.88 1.64
CA ASP A 292 -8.81 -3.27 1.22
C ASP A 292 -10.14 -3.80 0.64
N THR A 293 -10.09 -5.02 0.17
CA THR A 293 -11.10 -5.55 -0.76
C THR A 293 -11.50 -6.98 -0.40
N ASP A 294 -11.62 -7.25 0.88
CA ASP A 294 -12.18 -8.51 1.36
C ASP A 294 -13.56 -8.75 0.73
N PRO A 295 -14.00 -9.98 0.52
CA PRO A 295 -15.29 -10.29 -0.10
C PRO A 295 -16.48 -9.58 0.56
N ALA A 296 -16.45 -9.44 1.90
CA ALA A 296 -17.47 -8.73 2.65
C ALA A 296 -17.42 -7.21 2.40
N THR A 297 -16.23 -6.61 2.29
CA THR A 297 -16.05 -5.20 1.91
C THR A 297 -16.62 -4.95 0.52
N LEU A 298 -16.23 -5.77 -0.46
CA LEU A 298 -16.72 -5.64 -1.84
C LEU A 298 -18.25 -5.79 -1.95
N THR A 299 -18.84 -6.71 -1.17
CA THR A 299 -20.31 -6.86 -1.09
C THR A 299 -20.96 -5.57 -0.57
N ASN A 300 -20.38 -4.94 0.44
CA ASN A 300 -20.87 -3.68 1.00
C ASN A 300 -20.65 -2.48 0.07
N VAL A 301 -19.58 -2.47 -0.71
CA VAL A 301 -19.38 -1.48 -1.79
C VAL A 301 -20.43 -1.66 -2.89
N GLN A 302 -20.69 -2.89 -3.33
CA GLN A 302 -21.70 -3.20 -4.33
C GLN A 302 -23.11 -2.77 -3.90
N SER A 303 -23.46 -3.00 -2.62
CA SER A 303 -24.75 -2.56 -2.05
C SER A 303 -24.82 -1.04 -1.87
N GLY A 304 -23.71 -0.36 -1.69
CA GLY A 304 -23.61 1.06 -1.37
C GLY A 304 -23.63 1.35 0.14
N THR A 305 -23.48 0.34 0.99
CA THR A 305 -23.28 0.53 2.45
C THR A 305 -21.92 1.12 2.73
N ILE A 306 -20.88 0.70 2.01
CA ILE A 306 -19.57 1.32 1.97
C ILE A 306 -19.51 2.18 0.71
N ALA A 307 -19.17 3.45 0.86
CA ALA A 307 -19.12 4.41 -0.23
C ALA A 307 -17.92 4.16 -1.15
N ALA A 308 -16.75 3.93 -0.57
CA ALA A 308 -15.52 3.62 -1.28
C ALA A 308 -14.58 2.77 -0.43
N THR A 309 -13.76 1.96 -1.10
CA THR A 309 -12.62 1.29 -0.49
C THR A 309 -11.35 1.57 -1.27
N VAL A 310 -10.23 1.74 -0.55
CA VAL A 310 -8.90 1.91 -1.15
C VAL A 310 -8.26 0.54 -1.28
N SER A 311 -8.02 0.13 -2.51
CA SER A 311 -7.42 -1.18 -2.80
C SER A 311 -5.91 -1.09 -2.87
N GLN A 312 -5.28 -2.10 -2.31
CA GLN A 312 -3.87 -2.41 -2.42
C GLN A 312 -3.67 -3.64 -3.31
N MET A 313 -2.39 -4.00 -3.57
CA MET A 313 -2.06 -5.16 -4.39
C MET A 313 -1.14 -6.17 -3.66
N PRO A 314 -1.64 -6.81 -2.59
CA PRO A 314 -0.85 -7.79 -1.83
C PRO A 314 -0.37 -8.98 -2.67
N TYR A 315 -1.07 -9.32 -3.75
CA TYR A 315 -0.61 -10.33 -4.70
C TYR A 315 0.81 -10.01 -5.22
N TYR A 316 1.06 -8.77 -5.65
CA TYR A 316 2.38 -8.38 -6.16
C TYR A 316 3.41 -8.20 -5.05
N GLN A 317 3.01 -7.87 -3.83
CA GLN A 317 3.92 -7.90 -2.68
C GLN A 317 4.47 -9.32 -2.46
N GLY A 318 3.64 -10.33 -2.62
CA GLY A 318 4.07 -11.72 -2.58
C GLY A 318 4.86 -12.14 -3.81
N TYR A 319 4.32 -11.93 -5.01
CA TYR A 319 4.90 -12.40 -6.27
C TYR A 319 6.28 -11.79 -6.53
N THR A 320 6.36 -10.47 -6.62
CA THR A 320 7.63 -9.75 -6.83
C THR A 320 8.56 -9.90 -5.63
N GLY A 321 8.01 -10.01 -4.41
CA GLY A 321 8.78 -10.30 -3.21
C GLY A 321 9.58 -11.60 -3.32
N ALA A 322 8.97 -12.68 -3.86
CA ALA A 322 9.66 -13.95 -4.09
C ALA A 322 10.83 -13.78 -5.09
N TYR A 323 10.65 -12.99 -6.14
CA TYR A 323 11.71 -12.72 -7.13
C TYR A 323 12.87 -11.93 -6.50
N ILE A 324 12.59 -10.90 -5.71
CA ILE A 324 13.62 -10.10 -5.03
C ILE A 324 14.39 -10.96 -4.03
N LEU A 325 13.71 -11.77 -3.22
CA LEU A 325 14.34 -12.66 -2.25
C LEU A 325 15.24 -13.72 -2.94
N ALA A 326 14.80 -14.26 -4.07
CA ALA A 326 15.60 -15.18 -4.85
C ALA A 326 16.85 -14.51 -5.48
N ALA A 327 16.67 -13.29 -6.02
CA ALA A 327 17.77 -12.51 -6.58
C ALA A 327 18.81 -12.15 -5.52
N GLU A 328 18.42 -11.74 -4.34
CA GLU A 328 19.32 -11.46 -3.22
C GLU A 328 20.19 -12.67 -2.87
N LYS A 329 19.58 -13.85 -2.78
CA LYS A 329 20.32 -15.08 -2.49
C LYS A 329 21.30 -15.46 -3.57
N VAL A 330 20.94 -15.30 -4.84
CA VAL A 330 21.66 -15.84 -5.99
C VAL A 330 22.66 -14.84 -6.57
N LEU A 331 22.25 -13.58 -6.70
CA LEU A 331 23.03 -12.51 -7.33
C LEU A 331 23.75 -11.62 -6.30
N GLY A 332 23.26 -11.60 -5.07
CA GLY A 332 23.73 -10.75 -3.98
C GLY A 332 23.14 -9.35 -4.01
N ALA A 333 23.31 -8.63 -2.89
CA ALA A 333 22.66 -7.34 -2.59
C ALA A 333 22.93 -6.27 -3.66
N SER A 334 24.18 -6.12 -4.11
CA SER A 334 24.55 -5.08 -5.07
C SER A 334 23.89 -5.27 -6.44
N ALA A 335 23.84 -6.51 -6.94
CA ALA A 335 23.21 -6.80 -8.22
C ALA A 335 21.69 -6.67 -8.15
N THR A 336 21.08 -7.15 -7.07
CA THR A 336 19.63 -7.01 -6.84
C THR A 336 19.23 -5.54 -6.70
N ALA A 337 19.95 -4.75 -5.93
CA ALA A 337 19.70 -3.32 -5.80
C ALA A 337 19.79 -2.59 -7.16
N ALA A 338 20.76 -2.96 -8.01
CA ALA A 338 20.87 -2.38 -9.35
C ALA A 338 19.67 -2.72 -10.25
N LEU A 339 19.09 -3.92 -10.12
CA LEU A 339 17.89 -4.33 -10.85
C LEU A 339 16.64 -3.59 -10.35
N VAL A 340 16.49 -3.40 -9.03
CA VAL A 340 15.34 -2.75 -8.40
C VAL A 340 15.35 -1.24 -8.57
N LYS A 341 16.52 -0.60 -8.47
CA LYS A 341 16.69 0.86 -8.46
C LYS A 341 15.91 1.63 -9.53
N PRO A 342 15.82 1.19 -10.81
CA PRO A 342 15.08 1.94 -11.83
C PRO A 342 13.56 1.99 -11.62
N TYR A 343 13.03 1.21 -10.68
CA TYR A 343 11.60 1.06 -10.41
C TYR A 343 11.18 1.68 -9.07
N LEU A 344 12.14 2.19 -8.29
CA LEU A 344 11.86 2.86 -7.03
C LEU A 344 11.17 4.21 -7.26
N GLU A 345 10.31 4.58 -6.33
CA GLU A 345 9.73 5.91 -6.25
C GLU A 345 10.80 6.98 -5.95
N SER A 346 10.41 8.24 -5.94
CA SER A 346 11.33 9.36 -5.76
C SER A 346 12.05 9.40 -4.41
N ASP A 347 11.53 8.69 -3.40
CA ASP A 347 12.16 8.52 -2.09
C ASP A 347 13.37 7.58 -2.12
N GLY A 348 13.55 6.84 -3.23
CA GLY A 348 14.66 5.92 -3.43
C GLY A 348 14.59 4.62 -2.61
N THR A 349 13.50 4.37 -1.91
CA THR A 349 13.30 3.19 -1.05
C THR A 349 12.01 2.43 -1.33
N THR A 350 10.98 3.09 -1.81
CA THR A 350 9.67 2.48 -2.08
C THR A 350 9.59 1.89 -3.48
N LEU A 351 9.31 0.60 -3.55
CA LEU A 351 8.88 -0.11 -4.76
C LEU A 351 7.35 -0.22 -4.68
N SER A 352 6.65 0.71 -5.34
CA SER A 352 5.19 0.81 -5.23
C SER A 352 4.48 -0.35 -5.92
N SER A 353 3.54 -0.98 -5.21
CA SER A 353 2.55 -1.90 -5.79
C SER A 353 1.33 -1.17 -6.36
N GLY A 354 1.24 0.15 -6.19
CA GLY A 354 0.12 0.98 -6.61
C GLY A 354 -1.01 1.02 -5.60
N VAL A 355 -1.96 1.90 -5.85
CA VAL A 355 -3.17 2.10 -5.05
C VAL A 355 -4.35 2.39 -5.98
N GLY A 356 -5.53 1.93 -5.62
CA GLY A 356 -6.75 2.18 -6.40
C GLY A 356 -7.94 2.45 -5.48
N VAL A 357 -8.85 3.36 -5.90
CA VAL A 357 -10.12 3.57 -5.23
C VAL A 357 -11.21 2.79 -5.94
N ILE A 358 -11.98 2.03 -5.21
CA ILE A 358 -13.08 1.22 -5.72
C ILE A 358 -14.37 1.73 -5.10
N THR A 359 -15.24 2.20 -5.97
CA THR A 359 -16.62 2.56 -5.66
C THR A 359 -17.58 1.53 -6.24
N LYS A 360 -18.85 1.71 -6.01
CA LYS A 360 -19.90 0.85 -6.62
C LYS A 360 -19.78 0.77 -8.15
N SER A 361 -19.34 1.83 -8.82
CA SER A 361 -19.17 1.85 -10.29
C SER A 361 -17.99 0.98 -10.74
N ASP A 362 -16.98 0.78 -9.91
CA ASP A 362 -15.75 0.06 -10.22
C ASP A 362 -15.81 -1.42 -9.88
N TYR A 363 -16.81 -1.81 -9.09
CA TYR A 363 -16.94 -3.16 -8.52
C TYR A 363 -16.75 -4.27 -9.57
N SER A 364 -17.47 -4.19 -10.69
CA SER A 364 -17.41 -5.24 -11.71
C SER A 364 -16.05 -5.36 -12.37
N GLN A 365 -15.38 -4.23 -12.62
CA GLN A 365 -14.04 -4.19 -13.21
C GLN A 365 -13.01 -4.78 -12.24
N TYR A 366 -13.11 -4.42 -10.96
CA TYR A 366 -12.21 -4.91 -9.96
C TYR A 366 -12.33 -6.42 -9.70
N VAL A 367 -13.57 -6.94 -9.60
CA VAL A 367 -13.81 -8.38 -9.47
C VAL A 367 -13.28 -9.16 -10.68
N ALA A 368 -13.40 -8.62 -11.89
CA ALA A 368 -12.80 -9.23 -13.07
C ALA A 368 -11.26 -9.31 -12.98
N LEU A 369 -10.60 -8.26 -12.45
CA LEU A 369 -9.16 -8.25 -12.19
C LEU A 369 -8.78 -9.31 -11.15
N GLN A 370 -9.49 -9.39 -10.04
CA GLN A 370 -9.23 -10.41 -8.99
C GLN A 370 -9.31 -11.82 -9.57
N LYS A 371 -10.35 -12.10 -10.35
CA LYS A 371 -10.50 -13.40 -11.02
C LYS A 371 -9.35 -13.70 -11.99
N GLN A 372 -8.87 -12.71 -12.74
CA GLN A 372 -7.71 -12.86 -13.61
C GLN A 372 -6.44 -13.21 -12.85
N LEU A 373 -6.26 -12.67 -11.64
CA LEU A 373 -5.13 -12.97 -10.77
C LEU A 373 -5.30 -14.24 -9.92
N GLY A 374 -6.47 -14.87 -9.96
CA GLY A 374 -6.76 -16.07 -9.17
C GLY A 374 -6.90 -15.81 -7.66
N ILE A 375 -7.35 -14.60 -7.29
CA ILE A 375 -7.48 -14.13 -5.90
C ILE A 375 -8.92 -13.75 -5.52
N GLY A 376 -9.90 -14.14 -6.29
CA GLY A 376 -11.33 -13.87 -6.07
C GLY A 376 -12.12 -15.11 -5.74
#